data_7229450afdfe0d9f4613b92f4c9b62c8
#
_entry.id   7229450afdfe0d9f4613b92f4c9b62c8
#
_cell.length_a   1.000
_cell.length_b   1.000
_cell.length_c   1.000
_cell.angle_alpha   90.00
_cell.angle_beta   90.00
_cell.angle_gamma   90.00
#
_symmetry.space_group_name_H-M   'P 1'
#
loop_
_entity.id
_entity.type
_entity.pdbx_description
1 polymer ?
#
loop_
_entity_poly.entity_id
_entity_poly.type
_entity_poly.pdbx_seq_one_letter_code
_entity_poly.pdbx_strand_id
1 'polypeptide(L)'
;MNNQFRLPWLCFGDFNEILSQEEKSGGALRPQHQIEAFKDIVSKCEFIDLVFSGFNFTWCNQREGYDRVYLRLDRALATQDWLEHFPRVRVQHLENTTSDHCPILLTDSNSTHGRGKHRFFFEAIWAKRPDCKELVDAVWRANVNLHDPSSFSFGLTNCASSLSKWGMSVFGQIPRKLKEMQDSLSVITKEDTAGKNGAKSTG
;
A
#
# COMPACT_ATOMS: atom_id res chain seq x y z
N MET A 1 -0.77 -18.23 23.98
CA MET A 1 0.28 -17.21 24.10
C MET A 1 -0.21 -15.90 24.73
N ASN A 2 -1.46 -15.51 24.53
CA ASN A 2 -2.02 -14.24 25.05
C ASN A 2 -2.21 -14.20 26.59
N ASN A 3 -2.24 -15.35 27.26
CA ASN A 3 -2.52 -15.40 28.71
C ASN A 3 -1.35 -14.99 29.63
N GLN A 4 -0.13 -14.85 29.11
CA GLN A 4 1.05 -14.44 29.88
C GLN A 4 1.25 -12.93 29.95
N PHE A 5 0.79 -12.19 28.94
CA PHE A 5 0.89 -10.74 28.92
C PHE A 5 -0.43 -10.21 28.33
N ARG A 6 -1.30 -9.66 29.14
CA ARG A 6 -2.53 -8.96 28.71
C ARG A 6 -2.18 -7.65 27.98
N LEU A 7 -1.44 -7.76 26.91
CA LEU A 7 -1.09 -6.60 26.08
C LEU A 7 -2.04 -6.48 24.89
N PRO A 8 -2.40 -5.27 24.49
CA PRO A 8 -3.13 -5.04 23.26
C PRO A 8 -2.32 -5.54 22.05
N TRP A 9 -2.94 -6.32 21.17
CA TRP A 9 -2.27 -6.91 20.02
C TRP A 9 -2.86 -6.43 18.71
N LEU A 10 -1.98 -6.17 17.75
CA LEU A 10 -2.25 -6.05 16.32
C LEU A 10 -1.35 -7.03 15.58
N CYS A 11 -1.95 -7.88 14.76
CA CYS A 11 -1.26 -8.74 13.79
C CYS A 11 -1.73 -8.37 12.39
N PHE A 12 -0.82 -8.06 11.47
CA PHE A 12 -1.21 -7.81 10.09
C PHE A 12 -0.17 -8.34 9.11
N GLY A 13 -0.64 -8.75 7.94
CA GLY A 13 0.16 -9.33 6.88
C GLY A 13 -0.54 -10.50 6.21
N ASP A 14 0.24 -11.35 5.53
CA ASP A 14 -0.22 -12.55 4.85
C ASP A 14 -0.37 -13.72 5.84
N PHE A 15 -1.60 -14.20 6.00
CA PHE A 15 -1.91 -15.36 6.83
C PHE A 15 -2.02 -16.66 6.02
N ASN A 16 -1.92 -16.59 4.70
CA ASN A 16 -2.03 -17.73 3.77
C ASN A 16 -3.33 -18.54 3.90
N GLU A 17 -4.35 -17.97 4.57
CA GLU A 17 -5.64 -18.63 4.78
C GLU A 17 -6.79 -17.61 4.74
N ILE A 18 -7.99 -18.12 4.41
CA ILE A 18 -9.23 -17.35 4.34
C ILE A 18 -10.14 -17.67 5.54
N LEU A 19 -10.97 -16.72 5.93
CA LEU A 19 -11.97 -16.93 6.99
C LEU A 19 -13.30 -17.49 6.45
N SER A 20 -13.59 -17.30 5.17
CA SER A 20 -14.79 -17.86 4.54
C SER A 20 -14.58 -18.11 3.06
N GLN A 21 -15.41 -18.94 2.44
CA GLN A 21 -15.36 -19.18 0.99
C GLN A 21 -15.68 -17.92 0.17
N GLU A 22 -16.35 -16.94 0.76
CA GLU A 22 -16.66 -15.65 0.11
C GLU A 22 -15.40 -14.80 -0.12
N GLU A 23 -14.33 -15.08 0.63
CA GLU A 23 -13.01 -14.46 0.47
C GLU A 23 -12.19 -15.11 -0.66
N LYS A 24 -12.84 -15.92 -1.50
CA LYS A 24 -12.25 -16.60 -2.65
C LYS A 24 -13.12 -16.45 -3.88
N SER A 25 -12.49 -16.18 -5.02
CA SER A 25 -13.11 -16.21 -6.35
C SER A 25 -12.30 -17.06 -7.31
N GLY A 26 -12.95 -17.95 -8.04
CA GLY A 26 -12.31 -18.85 -9.00
C GLY A 26 -11.67 -20.10 -8.38
N GLY A 27 -11.36 -21.10 -9.23
CA GLY A 27 -10.74 -22.38 -8.82
C GLY A 27 -11.58 -23.24 -7.88
N ALA A 28 -10.99 -24.34 -7.37
CA ALA A 28 -11.66 -25.23 -6.43
C ALA A 28 -11.88 -24.57 -5.06
N LEU A 29 -12.92 -25.02 -4.34
CA LEU A 29 -13.18 -24.54 -2.98
C LEU A 29 -11.98 -24.83 -2.04
N ARG A 30 -11.75 -23.92 -1.10
CA ARG A 30 -10.78 -24.13 -0.03
C ARG A 30 -11.29 -25.24 0.89
N PRO A 31 -10.45 -26.19 1.35
CA PRO A 31 -10.89 -27.21 2.28
C PRO A 31 -11.47 -26.60 3.56
N GLN A 32 -12.69 -27.03 3.92
CA GLN A 32 -13.42 -26.44 5.04
C GLN A 32 -12.66 -26.54 6.37
N HIS A 33 -11.95 -27.66 6.60
CA HIS A 33 -11.18 -27.87 7.83
C HIS A 33 -10.02 -26.86 8.00
N GLN A 34 -9.45 -26.32 6.91
CA GLN A 34 -8.41 -25.29 6.97
C GLN A 34 -9.01 -23.95 7.40
N ILE A 35 -10.15 -23.57 6.82
CA ILE A 35 -10.89 -22.37 7.20
C ILE A 35 -11.28 -22.42 8.68
N GLU A 36 -11.81 -23.56 9.14
CA GLU A 36 -12.22 -23.77 10.54
C GLU A 36 -11.03 -23.69 11.48
N ALA A 37 -9.90 -24.31 11.14
CA ALA A 37 -8.69 -24.24 11.93
C ALA A 37 -8.18 -22.79 12.08
N PHE A 38 -8.26 -22.00 11.01
CA PHE A 38 -7.86 -20.59 11.07
C PHE A 38 -8.85 -19.75 11.90
N LYS A 39 -10.16 -19.95 11.73
CA LYS A 39 -11.18 -19.33 12.59
C LYS A 39 -10.98 -19.62 14.06
N ASP A 40 -10.66 -20.86 14.37
CA ASP A 40 -10.39 -21.30 15.74
C ASP A 40 -9.18 -20.56 16.36
N ILE A 41 -8.13 -20.36 15.59
CA ILE A 41 -6.95 -19.59 16.02
C ILE A 41 -7.32 -18.13 16.27
N VAL A 42 -8.01 -17.50 15.32
CA VAL A 42 -8.47 -16.12 15.43
C VAL A 42 -9.34 -15.94 16.68
N SER A 43 -10.29 -16.85 16.91
CA SER A 43 -11.17 -16.86 18.07
C SER A 43 -10.42 -17.08 19.38
N LYS A 44 -9.51 -18.08 19.44
CA LYS A 44 -8.70 -18.37 20.64
C LYS A 44 -7.77 -17.23 21.04
N CYS A 45 -7.34 -16.43 20.05
CA CYS A 45 -6.53 -15.25 20.28
C CYS A 45 -7.38 -13.99 20.58
N GLU A 46 -8.70 -14.13 20.57
CA GLU A 46 -9.67 -13.01 20.73
C GLU A 46 -9.44 -11.90 19.70
N PHE A 47 -9.01 -12.27 18.50
CA PHE A 47 -8.80 -11.33 17.41
C PHE A 47 -10.10 -10.96 16.69
N ILE A 48 -10.21 -9.71 16.34
CA ILE A 48 -11.24 -9.13 15.49
C ILE A 48 -10.60 -8.82 14.13
N ASP A 49 -11.19 -9.31 13.05
CA ASP A 49 -10.77 -8.96 11.69
C ASP A 49 -11.22 -7.53 11.38
N LEU A 50 -10.27 -6.66 11.05
CA LEU A 50 -10.55 -5.25 10.83
C LEU A 50 -11.25 -5.03 9.49
N VAL A 51 -12.28 -4.16 9.54
CA VAL A 51 -12.97 -3.73 8.33
C VAL A 51 -11.99 -3.01 7.41
N PHE A 52 -12.04 -3.35 6.14
CA PHE A 52 -11.18 -2.78 5.12
C PHE A 52 -11.97 -2.03 4.04
N SER A 53 -11.24 -1.25 3.27
CA SER A 53 -11.71 -0.60 2.03
C SER A 53 -10.81 -1.01 0.86
N GLY A 54 -11.32 -0.90 -0.37
CA GLY A 54 -10.59 -1.28 -1.57
C GLY A 54 -11.10 -2.59 -2.17
N PHE A 55 -10.24 -3.29 -2.92
CA PHE A 55 -10.60 -4.53 -3.58
C PHE A 55 -10.74 -5.68 -2.56
N ASN A 56 -11.72 -6.57 -2.76
CA ASN A 56 -12.06 -7.60 -1.78
C ASN A 56 -10.97 -8.66 -1.57
N PHE A 57 -10.07 -8.81 -2.52
CA PHE A 57 -9.02 -9.83 -2.51
C PHE A 57 -7.65 -9.18 -2.44
N THR A 58 -6.71 -9.83 -1.79
CA THR A 58 -5.35 -9.33 -1.61
C THR A 58 -4.32 -10.14 -2.39
N TRP A 59 -4.70 -11.28 -2.95
CA TRP A 59 -3.83 -12.15 -3.73
C TRP A 59 -4.52 -12.63 -5.01
N CYS A 60 -3.72 -12.80 -6.07
CA CYS A 60 -4.15 -13.37 -7.35
C CYS A 60 -3.06 -14.28 -7.92
N ASN A 61 -3.43 -15.44 -8.46
CA ASN A 61 -2.50 -16.36 -9.11
C ASN A 61 -1.95 -15.88 -10.47
N GLN A 62 -2.28 -14.66 -10.90
CA GLN A 62 -1.87 -14.01 -12.14
C GLN A 62 -2.19 -14.79 -13.44
N ARG A 63 -3.02 -15.84 -13.39
CA ARG A 63 -3.48 -16.54 -14.59
C ARG A 63 -4.60 -15.78 -15.26
N GLU A 64 -4.82 -16.05 -16.54
CA GLU A 64 -5.89 -15.42 -17.31
C GLU A 64 -7.18 -16.25 -17.36
N GLY A 65 -8.30 -15.62 -17.67
CA GLY A 65 -9.56 -16.25 -17.93
C GLY A 65 -10.10 -17.07 -16.75
N TYR A 66 -10.60 -18.27 -17.03
CA TYR A 66 -11.26 -19.14 -16.04
C TYR A 66 -10.31 -19.73 -14.98
N ASP A 67 -9.00 -19.77 -15.26
CA ASP A 67 -8.00 -20.29 -14.33
C ASP A 67 -7.53 -19.24 -13.30
N ARG A 68 -8.03 -18.02 -13.41
CA ARG A 68 -7.71 -16.96 -12.47
C ARG A 68 -8.38 -17.20 -11.12
N VAL A 69 -7.58 -17.11 -10.06
CA VAL A 69 -8.02 -17.29 -8.68
C VAL A 69 -7.64 -16.05 -7.87
N TYR A 70 -8.58 -15.54 -7.12
CA TYR A 70 -8.38 -14.46 -6.15
C TYR A 70 -8.66 -14.96 -4.74
N LEU A 71 -7.86 -14.50 -3.77
CA LEU A 71 -7.99 -14.82 -2.35
C LEU A 71 -7.74 -13.55 -1.51
N ARG A 72 -8.43 -13.44 -0.37
CA ARG A 72 -8.08 -12.48 0.66
C ARG A 72 -7.19 -13.17 1.70
N LEU A 73 -5.88 -13.13 1.49
CA LEU A 73 -4.87 -13.75 2.35
C LEU A 73 -4.27 -12.78 3.36
N ASP A 74 -4.16 -11.50 2.95
CA ASP A 74 -3.62 -10.44 3.78
C ASP A 74 -4.74 -9.75 4.54
N ARG A 75 -4.53 -9.54 5.84
CA ARG A 75 -5.50 -8.89 6.72
C ARG A 75 -4.84 -8.25 7.93
N ALA A 76 -5.59 -7.46 8.67
CA ALA A 76 -5.22 -6.93 9.97
C ALA A 76 -6.20 -7.46 11.03
N LEU A 77 -5.65 -8.10 12.04
CA LEU A 77 -6.36 -8.69 13.17
C LEU A 77 -5.94 -7.98 14.44
N ALA A 78 -6.88 -7.53 15.25
CA ALA A 78 -6.56 -6.84 16.51
C ALA A 78 -7.42 -7.34 17.66
N THR A 79 -6.89 -7.24 18.89
CA THR A 79 -7.67 -7.47 20.10
C THR A 79 -8.56 -6.26 20.40
N GLN A 80 -9.64 -6.46 21.15
CA GLN A 80 -10.55 -5.40 21.55
C GLN A 80 -9.81 -4.25 22.27
N ASP A 81 -8.93 -4.59 23.21
CA ASP A 81 -8.12 -3.61 23.96
C ASP A 81 -7.27 -2.74 23.03
N TRP A 82 -6.75 -3.33 21.93
CA TRP A 82 -5.99 -2.58 20.93
C TRP A 82 -6.89 -1.59 20.18
N LEU A 83 -8.08 -2.00 19.79
CA LEU A 83 -9.06 -1.14 19.11
C LEU A 83 -9.53 0.03 19.96
N GLU A 84 -9.60 -0.15 21.29
CA GLU A 84 -9.91 0.93 22.22
C GLU A 84 -8.83 2.01 22.24
N HIS A 85 -7.55 1.64 22.04
CA HIS A 85 -6.46 2.59 21.90
C HIS A 85 -6.43 3.27 20.52
N PHE A 86 -6.89 2.58 19.48
CA PHE A 86 -6.87 3.04 18.08
C PHE A 86 -8.26 2.99 17.41
N PRO A 87 -9.29 3.70 17.97
CA PRO A 87 -10.67 3.56 17.52
C PRO A 87 -10.93 4.08 16.09
N ARG A 88 -9.97 4.78 15.50
CA ARG A 88 -10.07 5.33 14.14
C ARG A 88 -9.16 4.63 13.13
N VAL A 89 -8.64 3.48 13.50
CA VAL A 89 -7.85 2.67 12.59
C VAL A 89 -8.65 2.30 11.35
N ARG A 90 -8.00 2.33 10.20
CA ARG A 90 -8.55 1.94 8.90
C ARG A 90 -7.57 1.05 8.18
N VAL A 91 -8.09 0.04 7.52
CA VAL A 91 -7.34 -0.83 6.63
C VAL A 91 -7.77 -0.53 5.20
N GLN A 92 -6.80 -0.39 4.31
CA GLN A 92 -7.04 -0.20 2.89
C GLN A 92 -6.22 -1.20 2.09
N HIS A 93 -6.87 -1.94 1.20
CA HIS A 93 -6.20 -2.73 0.19
C HIS A 93 -5.79 -1.80 -0.95
N LEU A 94 -4.48 -1.72 -1.20
CA LEU A 94 -3.93 -0.90 -2.27
C LEU A 94 -3.82 -1.72 -3.55
N GLU A 95 -3.87 -1.04 -4.68
CA GLU A 95 -3.65 -1.69 -5.96
C GLU A 95 -2.18 -2.01 -6.15
N ASN A 96 -1.89 -3.14 -6.78
CA ASN A 96 -0.56 -3.56 -7.13
C ASN A 96 -0.51 -4.07 -8.57
N THR A 97 0.53 -3.69 -9.31
CA THR A 97 0.73 -4.09 -10.70
C THR A 97 1.92 -5.02 -10.90
N THR A 98 2.73 -5.26 -9.86
CA THR A 98 4.03 -5.94 -9.98
C THR A 98 4.16 -7.21 -9.13
N SER A 99 3.27 -7.41 -8.17
CA SER A 99 3.25 -8.59 -7.30
C SER A 99 1.92 -9.34 -7.45
N ASP A 100 1.87 -10.58 -7.04
CA ASP A 100 0.65 -11.36 -6.88
C ASP A 100 -0.15 -10.97 -5.61
N HIS A 101 0.48 -10.26 -4.66
CA HIS A 101 -0.18 -9.68 -3.48
C HIS A 101 -0.42 -8.19 -3.63
N CYS A 102 -1.56 -7.72 -3.12
CA CYS A 102 -1.86 -6.31 -2.93
C CYS A 102 -1.34 -5.84 -1.57
N PRO A 103 -0.64 -4.70 -1.50
CA PRO A 103 -0.25 -4.12 -0.23
C PRO A 103 -1.47 -3.76 0.61
N ILE A 104 -1.43 -4.01 1.92
CA ILE A 104 -2.41 -3.51 2.86
C ILE A 104 -1.83 -2.32 3.63
N LEU A 105 -2.57 -1.23 3.65
CA LEU A 105 -2.22 -0.01 4.36
C LEU A 105 -3.08 0.12 5.62
N LEU A 106 -2.43 0.18 6.77
CA LEU A 106 -3.07 0.45 8.04
C LEU A 106 -2.78 1.90 8.44
N THR A 107 -3.82 2.67 8.69
CA THR A 107 -3.71 4.08 9.10
C THR A 107 -4.54 4.35 10.34
N ASP A 108 -4.01 5.16 11.26
CA ASP A 108 -4.81 5.79 12.31
C ASP A 108 -5.07 7.25 11.93
N SER A 109 -6.33 7.62 11.79
CA SER A 109 -6.74 8.98 11.42
C SER A 109 -6.46 10.05 12.48
N ASN A 110 -5.91 9.66 13.65
CA ASN A 110 -5.32 10.61 14.59
C ASN A 110 -3.99 11.19 14.13
N SER A 111 -3.33 10.59 13.15
CA SER A 111 -2.27 11.30 12.46
C SER A 111 -2.93 12.45 11.69
N THR A 112 -3.16 13.59 12.36
CA THR A 112 -3.05 14.86 11.69
C THR A 112 -1.69 14.76 11.00
N HIS A 113 -1.69 14.43 9.71
CA HIS A 113 -0.58 14.78 8.86
C HIS A 113 -0.51 16.31 8.94
N GLY A 114 0.05 16.79 10.04
CA GLY A 114 0.71 18.07 10.01
C GLY A 114 1.55 17.94 8.74
N ARG A 115 1.36 18.86 7.78
CA ARG A 115 2.25 18.95 6.62
C ARG A 115 3.67 18.96 7.14
N GLY A 116 4.20 17.77 7.45
CA GLY A 116 5.58 17.57 7.80
C GLY A 116 6.34 18.22 6.67
N LYS A 117 7.33 19.07 6.99
CA LYS A 117 8.19 19.64 5.97
C LYS A 117 8.57 18.51 5.05
N HIS A 118 8.12 18.55 3.81
CA HIS A 118 8.44 17.56 2.79
C HIS A 118 9.96 17.44 2.78
N ARG A 119 10.48 16.29 3.25
CA ARG A 119 11.93 16.03 3.14
C ARG A 119 12.22 15.95 1.65
N PHE A 120 13.28 16.60 1.26
CA PHE A 120 13.79 16.48 -0.10
C PHE A 120 14.33 15.06 -0.30
N PHE A 121 13.87 14.38 -1.34
CA PHE A 121 14.40 13.11 -1.82
C PHE A 121 14.89 13.30 -3.25
N PHE A 122 16.14 12.92 -3.49
CA PHE A 122 16.69 12.91 -4.83
C PHE A 122 16.34 11.58 -5.52
N GLU A 123 15.67 11.67 -6.66
CA GLU A 123 15.29 10.50 -7.43
C GLU A 123 16.43 10.09 -8.36
N ALA A 124 16.86 8.82 -8.31
CA ALA A 124 18.00 8.32 -9.11
C ALA A 124 17.83 8.54 -10.62
N ILE A 125 16.60 8.57 -11.12
CA ILE A 125 16.29 8.84 -12.52
C ILE A 125 16.70 10.26 -12.94
N TRP A 126 16.72 11.22 -12.02
CA TRP A 126 17.09 12.61 -12.29
C TRP A 126 18.56 12.71 -12.71
N ALA A 127 19.44 11.87 -12.14
CA ALA A 127 20.85 11.84 -12.47
C ALA A 127 21.13 11.49 -13.96
N LYS A 128 20.18 10.84 -14.64
CA LYS A 128 20.29 10.48 -16.04
C LYS A 128 19.96 11.64 -16.99
N ARG A 129 19.47 12.75 -16.46
CA ARG A 129 19.02 13.89 -17.26
C ARG A 129 20.07 14.99 -17.30
N PRO A 130 20.46 15.47 -18.49
CA PRO A 130 21.42 16.57 -18.66
C PRO A 130 20.98 17.86 -17.97
N ASP A 131 19.68 18.23 -18.10
CA ASP A 131 19.10 19.43 -17.50
C ASP A 131 19.11 19.42 -15.96
N CYS A 132 19.02 18.25 -15.32
CA CYS A 132 19.23 18.11 -13.88
C CYS A 132 20.66 18.48 -13.48
N LYS A 133 21.65 17.97 -14.22
CA LYS A 133 23.06 18.27 -13.99
C LYS A 133 23.36 19.75 -14.16
N GLU A 134 22.88 20.35 -15.25
CA GLU A 134 23.04 21.79 -15.54
C GLU A 134 22.43 22.64 -14.41
N LEU A 135 21.25 22.29 -13.92
CA LEU A 135 20.61 22.98 -12.81
C LEU A 135 21.45 22.89 -11.52
N VAL A 136 21.97 21.71 -11.18
CA VAL A 136 22.81 21.54 -10.01
C VAL A 136 24.10 22.37 -10.14
N ASP A 137 24.76 22.30 -11.28
CA ASP A 137 25.99 23.05 -11.54
C ASP A 137 25.76 24.57 -11.45
N ALA A 138 24.67 25.07 -12.00
CA ALA A 138 24.32 26.48 -11.93
C ALA A 138 24.03 26.96 -10.52
N VAL A 139 23.20 26.21 -9.76
CA VAL A 139 22.85 26.56 -8.40
C VAL A 139 24.08 26.47 -7.48
N TRP A 140 24.92 25.45 -7.66
CA TRP A 140 26.12 25.26 -6.87
C TRP A 140 27.10 26.40 -7.06
N ARG A 141 27.44 26.77 -8.32
CA ARG A 141 28.34 27.89 -8.61
C ARG A 141 27.84 29.24 -8.09
N ALA A 142 26.52 29.43 -8.07
CA ALA A 142 25.94 30.68 -7.59
C ALA A 142 25.93 30.81 -6.06
N ASN A 143 25.97 29.71 -5.32
CA ASN A 143 25.69 29.71 -3.87
C ASN A 143 26.86 29.17 -3.01
N VAL A 144 27.86 28.54 -3.60
CA VAL A 144 28.96 27.91 -2.85
C VAL A 144 30.25 28.66 -3.10
N ASN A 145 30.84 29.13 -2.01
CA ASN A 145 32.19 29.65 -2.00
C ASN A 145 33.14 28.60 -1.41
N LEU A 146 34.09 28.12 -2.20
CA LEU A 146 35.03 27.06 -1.79
C LEU A 146 35.91 27.46 -0.59
N HIS A 147 36.05 28.76 -0.30
CA HIS A 147 36.80 29.28 0.85
C HIS A 147 35.94 29.47 2.10
N ASP A 148 34.62 29.22 2.03
CA ASP A 148 33.74 29.36 3.17
C ASP A 148 32.90 28.08 3.36
N PRO A 149 33.26 27.23 4.34
CA PRO A 149 32.52 25.98 4.60
C PRO A 149 31.03 26.18 4.92
N SER A 150 30.65 27.33 5.47
CA SER A 150 29.26 27.61 5.82
C SER A 150 28.37 27.71 4.56
N SER A 151 28.93 28.13 3.42
CA SER A 151 28.25 28.23 2.15
C SER A 151 27.77 26.88 1.60
N PHE A 152 28.39 25.76 2.00
CA PHE A 152 27.98 24.42 1.52
C PHE A 152 26.58 24.03 2.00
N SER A 153 26.25 24.29 3.26
CA SER A 153 24.90 24.00 3.78
C SER A 153 23.83 24.81 3.05
N PHE A 154 24.15 26.07 2.76
CA PHE A 154 23.27 26.95 1.98
C PHE A 154 23.12 26.47 0.53
N GLY A 155 24.25 26.09 -0.11
CA GLY A 155 24.26 25.50 -1.45
C GLY A 155 23.42 24.25 -1.56
N LEU A 156 23.55 23.30 -0.62
CA LEU A 156 22.74 22.08 -0.58
C LEU A 156 21.24 22.38 -0.43
N THR A 157 20.89 23.33 0.44
CA THR A 157 19.49 23.73 0.65
C THR A 157 18.87 24.33 -0.63
N ASN A 158 19.63 25.18 -1.33
CA ASN A 158 19.20 25.79 -2.58
C ASN A 158 19.11 24.76 -3.71
N CYS A 159 20.05 23.81 -3.80
CA CYS A 159 19.98 22.70 -4.73
C CYS A 159 18.72 21.84 -4.49
N ALA A 160 18.46 21.48 -3.24
CA ALA A 160 17.25 20.70 -2.88
C ALA A 160 15.95 21.43 -3.27
N SER A 161 15.88 22.74 -2.99
CA SER A 161 14.72 23.57 -3.35
C SER A 161 14.54 23.70 -4.87
N SER A 162 15.62 23.93 -5.61
CA SER A 162 15.61 24.08 -7.06
C SER A 162 15.26 22.76 -7.76
N LEU A 163 15.85 21.65 -7.31
CA LEU A 163 15.54 20.32 -7.81
C LEU A 163 14.09 19.90 -7.51
N SER A 164 13.55 20.26 -6.35
CA SER A 164 12.13 20.02 -6.04
C SER A 164 11.20 20.72 -7.02
N LYS A 165 11.46 21.99 -7.34
CA LYS A 165 10.68 22.77 -8.31
C LYS A 165 10.82 22.21 -9.73
N TRP A 166 12.04 21.92 -10.14
CA TRP A 166 12.33 21.32 -11.44
C TRP A 166 11.68 19.93 -11.55
N GLY A 167 11.80 19.07 -10.54
CA GLY A 167 11.18 17.76 -10.49
C GLY A 167 9.65 17.82 -10.63
N MET A 168 9.01 18.77 -9.95
CA MET A 168 7.57 19.02 -10.12
C MET A 168 7.20 19.48 -11.52
N SER A 169 8.01 20.32 -12.17
CA SER A 169 7.73 20.79 -13.53
C SER A 169 7.89 19.69 -14.57
N VAL A 170 8.88 18.81 -14.40
CA VAL A 170 9.22 17.75 -15.38
C VAL A 170 8.40 16.49 -15.15
N PHE A 171 8.17 16.10 -13.90
CA PHE A 171 7.56 14.82 -13.52
C PHE A 171 6.22 14.95 -12.80
N GLY A 172 5.79 16.16 -12.45
CA GLY A 172 4.58 16.39 -11.64
C GLY A 172 3.28 15.82 -12.20
N GLN A 173 3.23 15.54 -13.51
CA GLN A 173 2.09 14.88 -14.13
C GLN A 173 2.09 13.36 -13.98
N ILE A 174 3.25 12.76 -13.65
CA ILE A 174 3.38 11.29 -13.55
C ILE A 174 2.51 10.72 -12.44
N PRO A 175 2.50 11.25 -11.21
CA PRO A 175 1.63 10.73 -10.14
C PRO A 175 0.15 10.79 -10.50
N ARG A 176 -0.28 11.85 -11.18
CA ARG A 176 -1.67 11.99 -11.63
C ARG A 176 -2.04 10.96 -12.69
N LYS A 177 -1.19 10.80 -13.72
CA LYS A 177 -1.41 9.78 -14.77
C LYS A 177 -1.40 8.38 -14.20
N LEU A 178 -0.47 8.09 -13.26
CA LEU A 178 -0.41 6.80 -12.59
C LEU A 178 -1.69 6.52 -11.83
N LYS A 179 -2.21 7.50 -11.09
CA LYS A 179 -3.47 7.39 -10.37
C LYS A 179 -4.65 7.15 -11.32
N GLU A 180 -4.75 7.90 -12.41
CA GLU A 180 -5.79 7.71 -13.43
C GLU A 180 -5.74 6.29 -14.03
N MET A 181 -4.55 5.75 -14.27
CA MET A 181 -4.37 4.38 -14.76
C MET A 181 -4.73 3.33 -13.70
N GLN A 182 -4.37 3.56 -12.44
CA GLN A 182 -4.73 2.69 -11.31
C GLN A 182 -6.24 2.66 -11.10
N ASP A 183 -6.90 3.82 -11.11
CA ASP A 183 -8.35 3.93 -11.00
C ASP A 183 -9.05 3.15 -12.15
N SER A 184 -8.52 3.22 -13.37
CA SER A 184 -9.02 2.48 -14.52
C SER A 184 -8.85 0.96 -14.37
N LEU A 185 -7.70 0.52 -13.89
CA LEU A 185 -7.43 -0.89 -13.58
C LEU A 185 -8.38 -1.43 -12.51
N SER A 186 -8.65 -0.64 -11.48
CA SER A 186 -9.58 -0.99 -10.40
C SER A 186 -10.99 -1.28 -10.93
N VAL A 187 -11.48 -0.46 -11.86
CA VAL A 187 -12.79 -0.65 -12.51
C VAL A 187 -12.81 -1.96 -13.30
N ILE A 188 -11.81 -2.19 -14.15
CA ILE A 188 -11.73 -3.40 -14.99
C ILE A 188 -11.64 -4.66 -14.12
N THR A 189 -10.85 -4.63 -13.05
CA THR A 189 -10.70 -5.77 -12.15
C THR A 189 -12.01 -6.11 -11.42
N LYS A 190 -12.78 -5.08 -11.03
CA LYS A 190 -14.11 -5.27 -10.41
C LYS A 190 -15.12 -5.85 -11.39
N GLU A 191 -15.12 -5.41 -12.64
CA GLU A 191 -15.99 -5.92 -13.70
C GLU A 191 -15.68 -7.39 -14.01
N ASP A 192 -14.40 -7.77 -14.09
CA ASP A 192 -13.94 -9.14 -14.34
C ASP A 192 -14.40 -10.11 -13.23
N THR A 193 -14.43 -9.65 -11.99
CA THR A 193 -14.92 -10.44 -10.84
C THR A 193 -16.44 -10.51 -10.78
N ALA A 194 -17.16 -9.43 -11.15
CA ALA A 194 -18.61 -9.39 -11.19
C ALA A 194 -19.18 -10.29 -12.32
N GLY A 195 -18.54 -10.27 -13.49
CA GLY A 195 -18.94 -11.12 -14.63
C GLY A 195 -18.83 -12.63 -14.33
N LYS A 196 -17.84 -13.04 -13.53
CA LYS A 196 -17.67 -14.45 -13.12
C LYS A 196 -18.70 -14.91 -12.10
N ASN A 197 -19.20 -14.02 -11.24
CA ASN A 197 -20.24 -14.36 -10.26
C ASN A 197 -21.64 -14.43 -10.90
N GLY A 198 -21.90 -13.68 -11.98
CA GLY A 198 -23.15 -13.73 -12.74
C GLY A 198 -23.33 -15.00 -13.57
N ALA A 199 -22.24 -15.63 -14.02
CA ALA A 199 -22.30 -16.85 -14.83
C ALA A 199 -22.58 -18.13 -14.02
N LYS A 200 -22.54 -18.09 -12.70
CA LYS A 200 -22.86 -19.24 -11.82
C LYS A 200 -24.32 -19.35 -11.41
N SER A 201 -25.18 -18.39 -11.80
CA SER A 201 -26.58 -18.34 -11.40
C SER A 201 -27.56 -18.94 -12.44
N THR A 202 -27.05 -19.42 -13.56
CA THR A 202 -27.88 -20.05 -14.62
C THR A 202 -27.31 -21.40 -15.03
N GLY A 203 -27.44 -22.38 -14.13
CA GLY A 203 -27.09 -23.77 -14.39
C GLY A 203 -27.75 -24.68 -13.38
#